data_3124cbb6c090ea1d6a1db5d0fb88c326
#
_entry.id   3124cbb6c090ea1d6a1db5d0fb88c326
#
_cell.length_a   1.000
_cell.length_b   1.000
_cell.length_c   1.000
_cell.angle_alpha   90.00
_cell.angle_beta   90.00
_cell.angle_gamma   90.00
#
_symmetry.space_group_name_H-M   'P 1'
#
loop_
_entity.id
_entity.type
_entity.pdbx_description
1 polymer ?
#
loop_
_entity_poly.entity_id
_entity_poly.type
_entity_poly.pdbx_seq_one_letter_code
_entity_poly.pdbx_strand_id
1 'polypeptide(L)'
;MDDPVLRVQSQLTARDRVLLGWLYDHGVLTSFQIAHALFPSLDFCQRRLRILYRLRLVARFRPQRADGGSYPYHYVIDQLGAEVVAAGRDERPPRRDHARVERRRWTSSRTLEHRLGVNGFFTGLAGYARTHPGVRLGEWLSEAACRRLGVFTRPGDPALVRAYQPRVR
;
A
#
# COMPACT_ATOMS: atom_id res chain seq x y z
N MET A 1 22.49 -19.50 8.40
CA MET A 1 22.08 -18.12 8.74
C MET A 1 20.61 -18.02 8.42
N ASP A 2 19.78 -17.78 9.43
CA ASP A 2 18.32 -17.82 9.30
C ASP A 2 17.84 -16.53 8.62
N ASP A 3 17.35 -16.62 7.39
CA ASP A 3 16.89 -15.47 6.61
C ASP A 3 15.59 -14.94 7.21
N PRO A 4 15.58 -13.69 7.73
CA PRO A 4 14.38 -13.10 8.35
C PRO A 4 13.19 -12.98 7.38
N VAL A 5 13.43 -12.85 6.07
CA VAL A 5 12.37 -12.82 5.04
C VAL A 5 11.68 -14.18 4.96
N LEU A 6 12.44 -15.25 4.86
CA LEU A 6 11.89 -16.62 4.81
C LEU A 6 11.12 -16.97 6.08
N ARG A 7 11.67 -16.61 7.24
CA ARG A 7 11.03 -16.88 8.53
C ARG A 7 9.66 -16.19 8.68
N VAL A 8 9.54 -14.95 8.21
CA VAL A 8 8.30 -14.20 8.35
C VAL A 8 7.28 -14.56 7.29
N GLN A 9 7.71 -14.99 6.10
CA GLN A 9 6.81 -15.36 5.00
C GLN A 9 5.84 -16.47 5.37
N SER A 10 6.24 -17.44 6.20
CA SER A 10 5.38 -18.53 6.67
C SER A 10 4.24 -18.08 7.60
N GLN A 11 4.38 -16.90 8.21
CA GLN A 11 3.40 -16.32 9.12
C GLN A 11 2.40 -15.37 8.44
N LEU A 12 2.60 -15.09 7.14
CA LEU A 12 1.78 -14.16 6.39
C LEU A 12 0.57 -14.83 5.76
N THR A 13 -0.59 -14.25 6.00
CA THR A 13 -1.82 -14.60 5.29
C THR A 13 -1.85 -13.96 3.89
N ALA A 14 -2.74 -14.44 3.02
CA ALA A 14 -2.97 -13.80 1.71
C ALA A 14 -3.35 -12.31 1.85
N ARG A 15 -4.16 -11.98 2.86
CA ARG A 15 -4.57 -10.61 3.17
C ARG A 15 -3.38 -9.72 3.55
N ASP A 16 -2.45 -10.24 4.33
CA ASP A 16 -1.23 -9.50 4.70
C ASP A 16 -0.38 -9.18 3.48
N ARG A 17 -0.25 -10.14 2.56
CA ARG A 17 0.50 -9.93 1.31
C ARG A 17 -0.13 -8.84 0.45
N VAL A 18 -1.45 -8.79 0.35
CA VAL A 18 -2.18 -7.71 -0.32
C VAL A 18 -1.90 -6.37 0.36
N LEU A 19 -2.03 -6.31 1.68
CA LEU A 19 -1.78 -5.09 2.46
C LEU A 19 -0.34 -4.57 2.28
N LEU A 20 0.65 -5.46 2.41
CA LEU A 20 2.05 -5.08 2.24
C LEU A 20 2.33 -4.60 0.81
N GLY A 21 1.77 -5.26 -0.21
CA GLY A 21 1.84 -4.81 -1.60
C GLY A 21 1.25 -3.41 -1.78
N TRP A 22 0.08 -3.14 -1.21
CA TRP A 22 -0.53 -1.80 -1.28
C TRP A 22 0.31 -0.73 -0.58
N LEU A 23 0.85 -1.01 0.60
CA LEU A 23 1.73 -0.05 1.29
C LEU A 23 3.03 0.19 0.51
N TYR A 24 3.57 -0.83 -0.14
CA TYR A 24 4.76 -0.73 -0.97
C TYR A 24 4.51 0.14 -2.22
N ASP A 25 3.37 -0.06 -2.90
CA ASP A 25 3.05 0.61 -4.15
C ASP A 25 2.42 2.00 -3.96
N HIS A 26 1.62 2.20 -2.92
CA HIS A 26 0.77 3.39 -2.72
C HIS A 26 1.16 4.21 -1.49
N GLY A 27 2.12 3.75 -0.72
CA GLY A 27 2.83 4.48 0.32
C GLY A 27 2.14 4.46 1.69
N VAL A 28 0.94 5.02 1.84
CA VAL A 28 0.31 5.21 3.15
C VAL A 28 -1.18 4.89 3.14
N LEU A 29 -1.63 4.18 4.17
CA LEU A 29 -3.05 3.88 4.41
C LEU A 29 -3.40 4.13 5.88
N THR A 30 -4.60 4.61 6.14
CA THR A 30 -5.11 4.69 7.52
C THR A 30 -5.62 3.33 7.99
N SER A 31 -5.68 3.14 9.33
CA SER A 31 -6.29 1.95 9.92
C SER A 31 -7.73 1.72 9.47
N PHE A 32 -8.49 2.81 9.21
CA PHE A 32 -9.87 2.71 8.72
C PHE A 32 -9.94 2.26 7.27
N GLN A 33 -9.08 2.78 6.39
CA GLN A 33 -9.00 2.34 5.00
C GLN A 33 -8.63 0.86 4.90
N ILE A 34 -7.65 0.43 5.69
CA ILE A 34 -7.22 -0.98 5.75
C ILE A 34 -8.36 -1.87 6.26
N ALA A 35 -9.01 -1.47 7.35
CA ALA A 35 -10.11 -2.22 7.93
C ALA A 35 -11.26 -2.39 6.93
N HIS A 36 -11.70 -1.28 6.31
CA HIS A 36 -12.79 -1.28 5.34
C HIS A 36 -12.50 -2.20 4.14
N ALA A 37 -11.30 -2.10 3.60
CA ALA A 37 -10.93 -2.85 2.40
C ALA A 37 -10.72 -4.35 2.65
N LEU A 38 -10.10 -4.72 3.78
CA LEU A 38 -9.52 -6.06 3.94
C LEU A 38 -10.05 -6.86 5.12
N PHE A 39 -10.74 -6.23 6.07
CA PHE A 39 -11.11 -6.91 7.32
C PHE A 39 -12.61 -6.88 7.60
N PRO A 40 -13.15 -7.88 8.32
CA PRO A 40 -14.57 -7.90 8.66
C PRO A 40 -14.93 -6.83 9.70
N SER A 41 -13.97 -6.39 10.52
CA SER A 41 -14.15 -5.31 11.49
C SER A 41 -12.85 -4.58 11.80
N LEU A 42 -12.99 -3.37 12.36
CA LEU A 42 -11.84 -2.55 12.79
C LEU A 42 -11.02 -3.26 13.88
N ASP A 43 -11.66 -3.97 14.80
CA ASP A 43 -10.98 -4.67 15.88
C ASP A 43 -10.08 -5.81 15.35
N PHE A 44 -10.59 -6.63 14.43
CA PHE A 44 -9.76 -7.63 13.73
C PHE A 44 -8.58 -7.01 13.01
N CYS A 45 -8.81 -5.90 12.31
CA CYS A 45 -7.76 -5.16 11.63
C CYS A 45 -6.68 -4.68 12.61
N GLN A 46 -7.07 -4.03 13.69
CA GLN A 46 -6.14 -3.48 14.66
C GLN A 46 -5.31 -4.56 15.38
N ARG A 47 -5.92 -5.72 15.69
CA ARG A 47 -5.18 -6.87 16.23
C ARG A 47 -4.12 -7.36 15.24
N ARG A 48 -4.48 -7.52 13.97
CA ARG A 48 -3.53 -7.98 12.96
C ARG A 48 -2.43 -6.96 12.69
N LEU A 49 -2.78 -5.68 12.57
CA LEU A 49 -1.81 -4.60 12.38
C LEU A 49 -0.80 -4.50 13.54
N ARG A 50 -1.20 -4.79 14.78
CA ARG A 50 -0.25 -4.87 15.92
C ARG A 50 0.76 -5.99 15.74
N ILE A 51 0.34 -7.15 15.22
CA ILE A 51 1.25 -8.27 14.92
C ILE A 51 2.23 -7.87 13.82
N LEU A 52 1.74 -7.36 12.70
CA LEU A 52 2.58 -6.92 11.57
C LEU A 52 3.57 -5.81 11.98
N TYR A 53 3.16 -4.91 12.86
CA TYR A 53 4.04 -3.88 13.42
C TYR A 53 5.15 -4.47 14.30
N ARG A 54 4.82 -5.44 15.18
CA ARG A 54 5.83 -6.14 16.01
C ARG A 54 6.81 -6.94 15.16
N LEU A 55 6.36 -7.51 14.06
CA LEU A 55 7.20 -8.21 13.08
C LEU A 55 8.04 -7.27 12.19
N ARG A 56 7.94 -5.96 12.36
CA ARG A 56 8.66 -4.96 11.56
C ARG A 56 8.31 -5.00 10.07
N LEU A 57 7.11 -5.47 9.74
CA LEU A 57 6.58 -5.49 8.38
C LEU A 57 5.91 -4.17 8.00
N VAL A 58 5.32 -3.50 8.99
CA VAL A 58 4.72 -2.17 8.84
C VAL A 58 5.23 -1.24 9.94
N ALA A 59 5.39 0.03 9.62
CA ALA A 59 5.57 1.12 10.56
C ALA A 59 4.28 1.95 10.63
N ARG A 60 4.16 2.80 11.64
CA ARG A 60 2.99 3.66 11.81
C ARG A 60 3.37 5.02 12.38
N PHE A 61 2.55 6.00 12.08
CA PHE A 61 2.59 7.31 12.73
C PHE A 61 1.16 7.82 12.94
N ARG A 62 1.02 8.84 13.75
CA ARG A 62 -0.28 9.46 14.02
C ARG A 62 -0.11 10.98 13.95
N PRO A 63 -0.66 11.65 12.94
CA PRO A 63 -0.69 13.08 12.89
C PRO A 63 -1.48 13.65 14.07
N GLN A 64 -1.03 14.75 14.64
CA GLN A 64 -1.78 15.49 15.65
C GLN A 64 -2.80 16.39 14.98
N ARG A 65 -3.94 16.58 15.63
CA ARG A 65 -4.95 17.54 15.21
C ARG A 65 -4.77 18.84 15.99
N ALA A 66 -5.03 19.96 15.32
CA ALA A 66 -4.95 21.28 15.93
C ALA A 66 -5.95 21.46 17.09
N ASP A 67 -7.08 20.72 17.07
CA ASP A 67 -8.12 20.73 18.11
C ASP A 67 -7.84 19.82 19.30
N GLY A 68 -6.62 19.29 19.43
CA GLY A 68 -6.21 18.40 20.52
C GLY A 68 -6.63 16.93 20.36
N GLY A 69 -7.39 16.60 19.31
CA GLY A 69 -7.71 15.21 18.95
C GLY A 69 -6.56 14.51 18.22
N SER A 70 -6.73 13.24 17.93
CA SER A 70 -5.77 12.48 17.12
C SER A 70 -6.45 11.86 15.89
N TYR A 71 -5.75 11.89 14.77
CA TYR A 71 -6.13 11.13 13.59
C TYR A 71 -5.98 9.62 13.84
N PRO A 72 -6.62 8.77 13.02
CA PRO A 72 -6.32 7.34 13.05
C PRO A 72 -4.83 7.08 12.81
N TYR A 73 -4.34 5.92 13.19
CA TYR A 73 -2.98 5.52 12.81
C TYR A 73 -2.87 5.43 11.28
N HIS A 74 -1.78 5.99 10.78
CA HIS A 74 -1.35 5.89 9.40
C HIS A 74 -0.25 4.84 9.34
N TYR A 75 -0.39 3.88 8.45
CA TYR A 75 0.54 2.78 8.25
C TYR A 75 1.32 2.97 6.96
N VAL A 76 2.60 2.68 7.02
CA VAL A 76 3.54 2.66 5.91
C VAL A 76 4.30 1.34 5.94
N ILE A 77 4.91 0.96 4.82
CA ILE A 77 5.75 -0.23 4.79
C ILE A 77 6.98 -0.04 5.70
N ASP A 78 7.38 -1.08 6.46
CA ASP A 78 8.67 -1.10 7.15
C ASP A 78 9.69 -1.89 6.32
N GLN A 79 10.96 -1.86 6.71
CA GLN A 79 12.06 -2.40 5.93
C GLN A 79 11.88 -3.89 5.59
N LEU A 80 11.59 -4.73 6.59
CA LEU A 80 11.37 -6.16 6.36
C LEU A 80 10.12 -6.40 5.49
N GLY A 81 9.07 -5.58 5.64
CA GLY A 81 7.90 -5.66 4.79
C GLY A 81 8.22 -5.36 3.33
N ALA A 82 9.03 -4.34 3.07
CA ALA A 82 9.47 -4.00 1.72
C ALA A 82 10.34 -5.11 1.10
N GLU A 83 11.22 -5.71 1.88
CA GLU A 83 12.04 -6.85 1.46
C GLU A 83 11.19 -8.08 1.13
N VAL A 84 10.16 -8.37 1.93
CA VAL A 84 9.19 -9.46 1.68
C VAL A 84 8.43 -9.24 0.37
N VAL A 85 7.97 -8.01 0.11
CA VAL A 85 7.27 -7.68 -1.14
C VAL A 85 8.20 -7.82 -2.34
N ALA A 86 9.40 -7.26 -2.27
CA ALA A 86 10.39 -7.34 -3.33
C ALA A 86 10.77 -8.80 -3.64
N ALA A 87 11.02 -9.61 -2.61
CA ALA A 87 11.32 -11.03 -2.77
C ALA A 87 10.14 -11.80 -3.42
N GLY A 88 8.90 -11.49 -3.04
CA GLY A 88 7.71 -12.11 -3.62
C GLY A 88 7.44 -11.72 -5.09
N ARG A 89 8.08 -10.66 -5.57
CA ARG A 89 7.96 -10.16 -6.96
C ARG A 89 9.22 -10.41 -7.80
N ASP A 90 10.23 -11.07 -7.25
CA ASP A 90 11.55 -11.26 -7.87
C ASP A 90 12.22 -9.91 -8.24
N GLU A 91 11.98 -8.89 -7.40
CA GLU A 91 12.57 -7.57 -7.50
C GLU A 91 13.85 -7.47 -6.68
N ARG A 92 14.71 -6.52 -7.04
CA ARG A 92 15.91 -6.23 -6.23
C ARG A 92 15.49 -5.79 -4.81
N PRO A 93 16.22 -6.24 -3.77
CA PRO A 93 15.97 -5.79 -2.40
C PRO A 93 15.98 -4.26 -2.31
N PRO A 94 15.07 -3.65 -1.55
CA PRO A 94 15.08 -2.22 -1.34
C PRO A 94 16.34 -1.79 -0.57
N ARG A 95 16.71 -0.51 -0.72
CA ARG A 95 17.84 0.06 0.05
C ARG A 95 17.59 -0.10 1.56
N ARG A 96 18.65 -0.24 2.34
CA ARG A 96 18.58 -0.43 3.81
C ARG A 96 17.86 0.69 4.57
N ASP A 97 17.76 1.87 3.99
CA ASP A 97 17.08 3.02 4.58
C ASP A 97 15.71 3.32 3.95
N HIS A 98 15.23 2.46 3.06
CA HIS A 98 13.98 2.65 2.31
C HIS A 98 12.80 2.99 3.23
N ALA A 99 12.55 2.19 4.25
CA ALA A 99 11.43 2.40 5.18
C ALA A 99 11.54 3.72 5.95
N ARG A 100 12.76 4.12 6.34
CA ARG A 100 13.00 5.40 7.02
C ARG A 100 12.70 6.58 6.09
N VAL A 101 13.12 6.50 4.84
CA VAL A 101 12.88 7.53 3.83
C VAL A 101 11.39 7.67 3.55
N GLU A 102 10.70 6.55 3.29
CA GLU A 102 9.26 6.54 3.04
C GLU A 102 8.46 7.08 4.24
N ARG A 103 8.76 6.64 5.45
CA ARG A 103 8.09 7.15 6.65
C ARG A 103 8.30 8.67 6.81
N ARG A 104 9.54 9.17 6.62
CA ARG A 104 9.84 10.60 6.69
C ARG A 104 9.09 11.37 5.62
N ARG A 105 9.03 10.83 4.39
CA ARG A 105 8.27 11.42 3.29
C ARG A 105 6.83 11.68 3.69
N TRP A 106 6.15 10.70 4.27
CA TRP A 106 4.73 10.83 4.61
C TRP A 106 4.47 11.63 5.88
N THR A 107 5.34 11.60 6.87
CA THR A 107 5.19 12.40 8.10
C THR A 107 5.35 13.91 7.87
N SER A 108 6.04 14.31 6.82
CA SER A 108 6.29 15.73 6.47
C SER A 108 5.64 16.17 5.15
N SER A 109 4.81 15.32 4.55
CA SER A 109 4.27 15.58 3.22
C SER A 109 3.07 16.53 3.25
N ARG A 110 3.15 17.60 2.44
CA ARG A 110 1.99 18.44 2.13
C ARG A 110 0.95 17.75 1.26
N THR A 111 1.32 16.64 0.62
CA THR A 111 0.43 15.85 -0.25
C THR A 111 -0.18 14.65 0.45
N LEU A 112 0.00 14.52 1.78
CA LEU A 112 -0.53 13.39 2.53
C LEU A 112 -2.05 13.26 2.39
N GLU A 113 -2.79 14.34 2.56
CA GLU A 113 -4.26 14.35 2.43
C GLU A 113 -4.70 13.92 1.03
N HIS A 114 -4.06 14.46 -0.01
CA HIS A 114 -4.34 14.05 -1.39
C HIS A 114 -4.08 12.56 -1.59
N ARG A 115 -2.95 12.06 -1.11
CA ARG A 115 -2.62 10.63 -1.20
C ARG A 115 -3.64 9.76 -0.47
N LEU A 116 -4.05 10.16 0.72
CA LEU A 116 -5.06 9.45 1.49
C LEU A 116 -6.43 9.50 0.80
N GLY A 117 -6.77 10.58 0.12
CA GLY A 117 -7.99 10.68 -0.69
C GLY A 117 -7.98 9.71 -1.86
N VAL A 118 -6.90 9.67 -2.64
CA VAL A 118 -6.73 8.70 -3.74
C VAL A 118 -6.80 7.26 -3.22
N ASN A 119 -6.05 6.96 -2.17
CA ASN A 119 -6.04 5.61 -1.57
C ASN A 119 -7.41 5.27 -0.97
N GLY A 120 -8.14 6.26 -0.42
CA GLY A 120 -9.50 6.10 0.07
C GLY A 120 -10.48 5.67 -0.99
N PHE A 121 -10.37 6.21 -2.20
CA PHE A 121 -11.20 5.79 -3.33
C PHE A 121 -10.97 4.30 -3.65
N PHE A 122 -9.73 3.87 -3.83
CA PHE A 122 -9.43 2.48 -4.18
C PHE A 122 -9.71 1.49 -3.04
N THR A 123 -9.43 1.85 -1.79
CA THR A 123 -9.81 1.01 -0.64
C THR A 123 -11.32 0.94 -0.46
N GLY A 124 -12.05 1.99 -0.84
CA GLY A 124 -13.52 1.98 -0.94
C GLY A 124 -14.02 0.96 -1.96
N LEU A 125 -13.45 0.95 -3.16
CA LEU A 125 -13.76 -0.05 -4.19
C LEU A 125 -13.45 -1.46 -3.74
N ALA A 126 -12.29 -1.68 -3.09
CA ALA A 126 -11.92 -2.99 -2.57
C ALA A 126 -12.88 -3.47 -1.47
N GLY A 127 -13.29 -2.57 -0.57
CA GLY A 127 -14.29 -2.87 0.46
C GLY A 127 -15.66 -3.20 -0.12
N TYR A 128 -16.09 -2.49 -1.15
CA TYR A 128 -17.30 -2.80 -1.89
C TYR A 128 -17.22 -4.18 -2.53
N ALA A 129 -16.13 -4.46 -3.26
CA ALA A 129 -15.92 -5.75 -3.89
C ALA A 129 -15.92 -6.92 -2.89
N ARG A 130 -15.38 -6.71 -1.69
CA ARG A 130 -15.36 -7.72 -0.63
C ARG A 130 -16.77 -8.13 -0.17
N THR A 131 -17.73 -7.23 -0.23
CA THR A 131 -19.10 -7.44 0.26
C THR A 131 -20.12 -7.71 -0.85
N HIS A 132 -19.71 -7.61 -2.12
CA HIS A 132 -20.61 -7.80 -3.26
C HIS A 132 -20.09 -8.93 -4.16
N PRO A 133 -20.74 -10.12 -4.12
CA PRO A 133 -20.37 -11.25 -4.97
C PRO A 133 -20.36 -10.87 -6.45
N GLY A 134 -19.37 -11.32 -7.20
CA GLY A 134 -19.22 -11.01 -8.62
C GLY A 134 -18.50 -9.70 -8.93
N VAL A 135 -18.26 -8.86 -7.93
CA VAL A 135 -17.48 -7.62 -8.07
C VAL A 135 -16.07 -7.85 -7.52
N ARG A 136 -15.07 -7.38 -8.26
CA ARG A 136 -13.68 -7.39 -7.79
C ARG A 136 -12.94 -6.15 -8.24
N LEU A 137 -12.01 -5.67 -7.42
CA LEU A 137 -11.02 -4.70 -7.85
C LEU A 137 -10.01 -5.44 -8.73
N GLY A 138 -9.99 -5.14 -10.02
CA GLY A 138 -9.13 -5.82 -10.99
C GLY A 138 -7.67 -5.46 -10.75
N GLU A 139 -7.35 -4.19 -10.89
CA GLU A 139 -6.00 -3.69 -10.74
C GLU A 139 -6.00 -2.29 -10.12
N TRP A 140 -5.06 -2.06 -9.20
CA TRP A 140 -4.79 -0.75 -8.64
C TRP A 140 -3.34 -0.38 -8.96
N LEU A 141 -3.16 0.36 -10.03
CA LEU A 141 -1.84 0.80 -10.49
C LEU A 141 -1.30 1.92 -9.61
N SER A 142 -0.03 1.82 -9.26
CA SER A 142 0.69 2.93 -8.63
C SER A 142 0.91 4.08 -9.60
N GLU A 143 1.15 5.28 -9.07
CA GLU A 143 1.50 6.44 -9.90
C GLU A 143 2.72 6.17 -10.79
N ALA A 144 3.73 5.47 -10.27
CA ALA A 144 4.90 5.07 -11.03
C ALA A 144 4.55 4.09 -12.16
N ALA A 145 3.64 3.15 -11.90
CA ALA A 145 3.16 2.22 -12.92
C ALA A 145 2.38 2.94 -14.02
N CYS A 146 1.53 3.91 -13.67
CA CYS A 146 0.77 4.71 -14.63
C CYS A 146 1.66 5.56 -15.55
N ARG A 147 2.88 5.86 -15.14
CA ARG A 147 3.84 6.63 -15.96
C ARG A 147 4.62 5.77 -16.96
N ARG A 148 4.49 4.46 -16.92
CA ARG A 148 5.19 3.57 -17.85
C ARG A 148 4.60 3.71 -19.25
N LEU A 149 5.48 3.73 -20.26
CA LEU A 149 5.07 3.75 -21.66
C LEU A 149 4.22 2.51 -21.96
N GLY A 150 3.09 2.73 -22.60
CA GLY A 150 2.23 1.66 -23.09
C GLY A 150 1.33 1.00 -22.01
N VAL A 151 1.35 1.46 -20.76
CA VAL A 151 0.53 0.84 -19.68
C VAL A 151 -0.98 0.88 -19.95
N PHE A 152 -1.44 1.88 -20.69
CA PHE A 152 -2.86 2.02 -21.07
C PHE A 152 -3.15 1.60 -22.52
N THR A 153 -2.17 1.05 -23.24
CA THR A 153 -2.38 0.60 -24.61
C THR A 153 -2.91 -0.81 -24.68
N ARG A 154 -3.76 -1.07 -25.66
CA ARG A 154 -4.32 -2.39 -25.95
C ARG A 154 -3.76 -2.95 -27.25
N PRO A 155 -3.74 -4.27 -27.44
CA PRO A 155 -3.48 -4.86 -28.76
C PRO A 155 -4.44 -4.26 -29.79
N GLY A 156 -3.92 -3.76 -30.91
CA GLY A 156 -4.71 -3.13 -31.96
C GLY A 156 -4.84 -1.60 -31.88
N ASP A 157 -4.41 -0.95 -30.80
CA ASP A 157 -4.43 0.50 -30.71
C ASP A 157 -3.52 1.14 -31.77
N PRO A 158 -3.93 2.29 -32.38
CA PRO A 158 -3.10 3.05 -33.32
C PRO A 158 -1.74 3.42 -32.71
N ALA A 159 -0.71 3.53 -33.51
CA ALA A 159 0.64 3.87 -33.10
C ALA A 159 0.70 5.19 -32.30
N LEU A 160 -0.15 6.18 -32.66
CA LEU A 160 -0.26 7.47 -31.98
C LEU A 160 -0.71 7.29 -30.50
N VAL A 161 -1.71 6.43 -30.26
CA VAL A 161 -2.20 6.14 -28.91
C VAL A 161 -1.14 5.41 -28.10
N ARG A 162 -0.40 4.49 -28.70
CA ARG A 162 0.70 3.77 -28.05
C ARG A 162 1.87 4.67 -27.65
N ALA A 163 2.08 5.77 -28.38
CA ALA A 163 3.13 6.75 -28.10
C ALA A 163 2.71 7.81 -27.06
N TYR A 164 1.41 7.89 -26.74
CA TYR A 164 0.92 8.89 -25.79
C TYR A 164 1.36 8.55 -24.35
N GLN A 165 2.12 9.46 -23.77
CA GLN A 165 2.43 9.45 -22.35
C GLN A 165 1.69 10.60 -21.66
N PRO A 166 0.74 10.32 -20.77
CA PRO A 166 0.16 11.39 -19.95
C PRO A 166 1.26 12.00 -19.09
N ARG A 167 1.58 13.27 -19.33
CA ARG A 167 2.43 14.04 -18.43
C ARG A 167 1.59 14.39 -17.20
N VAL A 168 1.75 13.61 -16.15
CA VAL A 168 1.23 13.99 -14.84
C VAL A 168 2.18 15.08 -14.30
N ARG A 169 1.68 16.31 -14.23
CA ARG A 169 2.37 17.45 -13.60
C ARG A 169 2.18 17.37 -12.08
#